data_4143ad8bcc16f4708643d54983ec290c
#
_entry.id   4143ad8bcc16f4708643d54983ec290c
#
_cell.length_a   1.000
_cell.length_b   1.000
_cell.length_c   1.000
_cell.angle_alpha   90.00
_cell.angle_beta   90.00
_cell.angle_gamma   90.00
#
_symmetry.space_group_name_H-M   'P 1'
#
loop_
_entity.id
_entity.type
_entity.pdbx_description
1 polymer ?
#
loop_
_entity_poly.entity_id
_entity_poly.type
_entity_poly.pdbx_seq_one_letter_code
_entity_poly.pdbx_strand_id
1 'polypeptide(L)'
;INVPQRSFAVLSLDDWHAVLATNLHGAYYCVRAFLPGMRARGTGTIVNINSDVGKMARDLAGAAYVSSKFGLMGLTQQINAEERGHGVRACSICPRDVNTPLLDKRPQPPAPEVRARMLQPDDLAACVWLVATLPARAIVEEISLSTR
;
A
#
# COMPACT_ATOMS: atom_id res chain seq x y z
N ILE A 1 -4.77 7.34 -1.59
CA ILE A 1 -5.80 8.01 -2.40
C ILE A 1 -5.58 7.75 -3.88
N ASN A 2 -6.58 8.09 -4.71
CA ASN A 2 -6.49 8.26 -6.17
C ASN A 2 -7.48 9.34 -6.60
N VAL A 3 -7.37 9.80 -7.84
CA VAL A 3 -8.18 10.88 -8.41
C VAL A 3 -9.01 10.38 -9.59
N PRO A 4 -10.16 11.01 -9.92
CA PRO A 4 -10.99 10.61 -11.06
C PRO A 4 -10.27 10.79 -12.41
N GLN A 5 -9.69 11.97 -12.63
CA GLN A 5 -8.96 12.31 -13.86
C GLN A 5 -7.51 11.86 -13.74
N ARG A 6 -7.20 10.62 -14.16
CA ARG A 6 -5.95 9.94 -13.83
C ARG A 6 -5.08 9.49 -15.00
N SER A 7 -5.61 9.57 -16.25
CA SER A 7 -4.80 9.26 -17.44
C SER A 7 -3.81 10.38 -17.74
N PHE A 8 -2.74 10.07 -18.45
CA PHE A 8 -1.74 11.08 -18.84
C PHE A 8 -2.32 12.29 -19.56
N ALA A 9 -3.41 12.11 -20.30
CA ALA A 9 -4.03 13.20 -21.06
C ALA A 9 -4.73 14.25 -20.18
N VAL A 10 -5.15 13.90 -18.96
CA VAL A 10 -6.03 14.76 -18.14
C VAL A 10 -5.57 14.92 -16.69
N LEU A 11 -4.53 14.19 -16.27
CA LEU A 11 -3.99 14.30 -14.92
C LEU A 11 -3.32 15.65 -14.72
N SER A 12 -3.81 16.45 -13.75
CA SER A 12 -3.20 17.72 -13.38
C SER A 12 -1.92 17.49 -12.54
N LEU A 13 -1.02 18.49 -12.52
CA LEU A 13 0.16 18.45 -11.65
C LEU A 13 -0.23 18.47 -10.18
N ASP A 14 -1.28 19.19 -9.80
CA ASP A 14 -1.77 19.23 -8.42
C ASP A 14 -2.26 17.85 -7.96
N ASP A 15 -3.03 17.16 -8.80
CA ASP A 15 -3.48 15.79 -8.51
C ASP A 15 -2.31 14.81 -8.45
N TRP A 16 -1.33 14.94 -9.35
CA TRP A 16 -0.10 14.16 -9.30
C TRP A 16 0.60 14.34 -7.95
N HIS A 17 0.83 15.58 -7.53
CA HIS A 17 1.48 15.89 -6.26
C HIS A 17 0.67 15.40 -5.06
N ALA A 18 -0.64 15.60 -5.07
CA ALA A 18 -1.52 15.16 -3.98
C ALA A 18 -1.49 13.64 -3.79
N VAL A 19 -1.51 12.86 -4.88
CA VAL A 19 -1.43 11.39 -4.82
C VAL A 19 -0.08 10.93 -4.27
N LEU A 20 1.03 11.47 -4.78
CA LEU A 20 2.37 11.14 -4.30
C LEU A 20 2.59 11.57 -2.84
N ALA A 21 2.16 12.76 -2.48
CA ALA A 21 2.26 13.29 -1.12
C ALA A 21 1.56 12.37 -0.11
N THR A 22 0.34 11.90 -0.44
CA THR A 22 -0.42 11.04 0.46
C THR A 22 0.11 9.60 0.46
N ASN A 23 0.25 8.99 -0.72
CA ASN A 23 0.46 7.54 -0.81
C ASN A 23 1.92 7.13 -0.55
N LEU A 24 2.89 8.00 -0.84
CA LEU A 24 4.31 7.70 -0.72
C LEU A 24 4.98 8.55 0.36
N HIS A 25 4.91 9.88 0.26
CA HIS A 25 5.59 10.75 1.24
C HIS A 25 4.99 10.60 2.63
N GLY A 26 3.65 10.46 2.74
CA GLY A 26 2.99 10.20 4.02
C GLY A 26 3.49 8.93 4.70
N ALA A 27 3.66 7.84 3.95
CA ALA A 27 4.23 6.60 4.47
C ALA A 27 5.68 6.80 4.94
N TYR A 28 6.51 7.48 4.12
CA TYR A 28 7.89 7.81 4.51
C TYR A 28 7.95 8.65 5.79
N TYR A 29 7.09 9.65 5.93
CA TYR A 29 7.06 10.49 7.14
C TYR A 29 6.65 9.69 8.38
N CYS A 30 5.70 8.77 8.27
CA CYS A 30 5.36 7.86 9.35
C CYS A 30 6.55 6.98 9.74
N VAL A 31 7.22 6.36 8.75
CA VAL A 31 8.43 5.57 9.01
C VAL A 31 9.47 6.40 9.74
N ARG A 32 9.80 7.58 9.23
CA ARG A 32 10.79 8.48 9.83
C ARG A 32 10.45 8.87 11.28
N ALA A 33 9.17 9.06 11.59
CA ALA A 33 8.71 9.44 12.91
C ALA A 33 8.81 8.29 13.94
N PHE A 34 8.47 7.07 13.54
CA PHE A 34 8.38 5.94 14.46
C PHE A 34 9.63 5.05 14.51
N LEU A 35 10.43 5.05 13.44
CA LEU A 35 11.61 4.19 13.31
C LEU A 35 12.64 4.36 14.45
N PRO A 36 12.98 5.57 14.94
CA PRO A 36 13.93 5.71 16.06
C PRO A 36 13.49 4.96 17.31
N GLY A 37 12.20 5.03 17.64
CA GLY A 37 11.64 4.30 18.77
C GLY A 37 11.63 2.78 18.57
N MET A 38 11.42 2.29 17.35
CA MET A 38 11.51 0.87 17.01
C MET A 38 12.95 0.37 17.14
N ARG A 39 13.92 1.10 16.63
CA ARG A 39 15.35 0.79 16.77
C ARG A 39 15.78 0.72 18.25
N ALA A 40 15.37 1.71 19.06
CA ALA A 40 15.71 1.76 20.46
C ALA A 40 15.18 0.55 21.26
N ARG A 41 14.02 0.01 20.86
CA ARG A 41 13.43 -1.19 21.48
C ARG A 41 13.98 -2.50 20.88
N GLY A 42 14.71 -2.45 19.77
CA GLY A 42 15.15 -3.64 19.04
C GLY A 42 14.01 -4.44 18.42
N THR A 43 12.83 -3.83 18.22
CA THR A 43 11.67 -4.50 17.63
C THR A 43 10.71 -3.49 17.01
N GLY A 44 10.17 -3.85 15.84
CA GLY A 44 9.15 -3.06 15.15
C GLY A 44 8.56 -3.83 13.96
N THR A 45 7.30 -3.56 13.67
CA THR A 45 6.63 -4.10 12.47
C THR A 45 5.94 -2.95 11.75
N ILE A 46 6.24 -2.77 10.49
CA ILE A 46 5.64 -1.78 9.60
C ILE A 46 4.84 -2.52 8.54
N VAL A 47 3.57 -2.17 8.39
CA VAL A 47 2.72 -2.77 7.35
C VAL A 47 2.25 -1.66 6.42
N ASN A 48 2.68 -1.71 5.18
CA ASN A 48 2.27 -0.80 4.13
C ASN A 48 1.12 -1.41 3.33
N ILE A 49 -0.04 -0.77 3.35
CA ILE A 49 -1.17 -1.14 2.48
C ILE A 49 -0.87 -0.61 1.08
N ASN A 50 -0.37 -1.49 0.26
CA ASN A 50 0.03 -1.20 -1.11
C ASN A 50 -1.12 -1.49 -2.11
N SER A 51 -0.79 -2.09 -3.22
CA SER A 51 -1.69 -2.59 -4.27
C SER A 51 -0.93 -3.53 -5.19
N ASP A 52 -1.63 -4.37 -5.93
CA ASP A 52 -1.06 -5.14 -7.04
C ASP A 52 -0.44 -4.22 -8.13
N VAL A 53 -0.96 -2.99 -8.29
CA VAL A 53 -0.37 -2.00 -9.21
C VAL A 53 0.97 -1.44 -8.74
N GLY A 54 1.41 -1.72 -7.53
CA GLY A 54 2.79 -1.46 -7.08
C GLY A 54 3.81 -2.46 -7.65
N LYS A 55 3.33 -3.47 -8.39
CA LYS A 55 4.13 -4.52 -9.04
C LYS A 55 3.95 -4.54 -10.54
N MET A 56 2.78 -4.18 -11.02
CA MET A 56 2.42 -4.20 -12.44
C MET A 56 1.44 -3.07 -12.75
N ALA A 57 1.79 -2.22 -13.70
CA ALA A 57 0.93 -1.12 -14.13
C ALA A 57 -0.39 -1.62 -14.75
N ARG A 58 -1.45 -0.83 -14.59
CA ARG A 58 -2.77 -1.05 -15.19
C ARG A 58 -3.35 0.28 -15.66
N ASP A 59 -3.96 0.30 -16.82
CA ASP A 59 -4.55 1.51 -17.42
C ASP A 59 -5.51 2.23 -16.47
N LEU A 60 -6.38 1.47 -15.81
CA LEU A 60 -7.38 2.01 -14.89
C LEU A 60 -6.79 2.69 -13.65
N ALA A 61 -5.55 2.39 -13.30
CA ALA A 61 -4.91 2.92 -12.08
C ALA A 61 -4.44 4.36 -12.24
N GLY A 62 -3.91 4.72 -13.42
CA GLY A 62 -3.36 6.03 -13.72
C GLY A 62 -1.94 6.25 -13.21
N ALA A 63 -1.23 7.19 -13.82
CA ALA A 63 0.19 7.38 -13.65
C ALA A 63 0.60 7.69 -12.20
N ALA A 64 -0.05 8.65 -11.55
CA ALA A 64 0.30 9.06 -10.19
C ALA A 64 0.13 7.90 -9.17
N TYR A 65 -0.97 7.17 -9.28
CA TYR A 65 -1.24 6.05 -8.37
C TYR A 65 -0.22 4.92 -8.56
N VAL A 66 0.00 4.50 -9.81
CA VAL A 66 1.01 3.47 -10.13
C VAL A 66 2.38 3.87 -9.59
N SER A 67 2.85 5.08 -9.91
CA SER A 67 4.15 5.58 -9.44
C SER A 67 4.24 5.61 -7.92
N SER A 68 3.18 6.06 -7.22
CA SER A 68 3.16 6.08 -5.77
C SER A 68 3.23 4.68 -5.15
N LYS A 69 2.57 3.69 -5.76
CA LYS A 69 2.54 2.32 -5.24
C LYS A 69 3.81 1.54 -5.56
N PHE A 70 4.44 1.76 -6.71
CA PHE A 70 5.80 1.26 -6.97
C PHE A 70 6.81 1.87 -5.99
N GLY A 71 6.74 3.19 -5.75
CA GLY A 71 7.57 3.85 -4.75
C GLY A 71 7.38 3.28 -3.34
N LEU A 72 6.13 2.99 -2.95
CA LEU A 72 5.82 2.38 -1.65
C LEU A 72 6.34 0.94 -1.54
N MET A 73 6.37 0.18 -2.64
CA MET A 73 7.01 -1.13 -2.68
C MET A 73 8.51 -1.00 -2.43
N GLY A 74 9.17 -0.09 -3.16
CA GLY A 74 10.61 0.16 -2.98
C GLY A 74 10.94 0.64 -1.56
N LEU A 75 10.12 1.53 -0.98
CA LEU A 75 10.27 1.95 0.41
C LEU A 75 10.18 0.77 1.39
N THR A 76 9.21 -0.14 1.20
CA THR A 76 9.05 -1.33 2.05
C THR A 76 10.27 -2.24 1.98
N GLN A 77 10.79 -2.48 0.77
CA GLN A 77 12.00 -3.28 0.56
C GLN A 77 13.23 -2.63 1.19
N GLN A 78 13.36 -1.30 1.06
CA GLN A 78 14.49 -0.56 1.64
C GLN A 78 14.46 -0.59 3.17
N ILE A 79 13.28 -0.50 3.79
CA ILE A 79 13.15 -0.67 5.25
C ILE A 79 13.69 -2.04 5.67
N ASN A 80 13.33 -3.12 4.98
CA ASN A 80 13.84 -4.46 5.32
C ASN A 80 15.34 -4.58 5.10
N ALA A 81 15.89 -3.94 4.05
CA ALA A 81 17.32 -3.97 3.76
C ALA A 81 18.15 -3.27 4.85
N GLU A 82 17.68 -2.12 5.34
CA GLU A 82 18.42 -1.32 6.33
C GLU A 82 18.13 -1.73 7.77
N GLU A 83 16.89 -2.10 8.09
CA GLU A 83 16.41 -2.14 9.48
C GLU A 83 16.28 -3.54 10.07
N ARG A 84 16.43 -4.59 9.26
CA ARG A 84 16.37 -5.98 9.72
C ARG A 84 17.38 -6.26 10.83
N GLY A 85 18.59 -5.72 10.72
CA GLY A 85 19.64 -5.82 11.76
C GLY A 85 19.30 -5.12 13.07
N HIS A 86 18.35 -4.19 13.04
CA HIS A 86 17.83 -3.47 14.21
C HIS A 86 16.56 -4.07 14.80
N GLY A 87 16.14 -5.25 14.31
CA GLY A 87 14.90 -5.92 14.74
C GLY A 87 13.62 -5.32 14.18
N VAL A 88 13.70 -4.45 13.17
CA VAL A 88 12.54 -3.89 12.49
C VAL A 88 12.28 -4.63 11.19
N ARG A 89 11.03 -4.94 10.92
CA ARG A 89 10.56 -5.61 9.70
C ARG A 89 9.43 -4.83 9.05
N ALA A 90 9.31 -4.94 7.73
CA ALA A 90 8.24 -4.33 6.97
C ALA A 90 7.57 -5.33 6.03
N CYS A 91 6.25 -5.19 5.84
CA CYS A 91 5.46 -5.97 4.91
C CYS A 91 4.68 -5.06 3.98
N SER A 92 4.63 -5.41 2.71
CA SER A 92 3.74 -4.80 1.71
C SER A 92 2.53 -5.69 1.48
N ILE A 93 1.33 -5.24 1.84
CA ILE A 93 0.09 -5.94 1.50
C ILE A 93 -0.39 -5.39 0.15
N CYS A 94 -0.47 -6.27 -0.85
CA CYS A 94 -0.72 -5.93 -2.25
C CYS A 94 -2.07 -6.52 -2.71
N PRO A 95 -3.20 -5.92 -2.29
CA PRO A 95 -4.51 -6.38 -2.73
C PRO A 95 -4.78 -5.96 -4.19
N ARG A 96 -5.62 -6.72 -4.88
CA ARG A 96 -6.34 -6.29 -6.06
C ARG A 96 -7.51 -5.39 -5.65
N ASP A 97 -8.67 -5.57 -6.26
CA ASP A 97 -9.85 -4.75 -5.99
C ASP A 97 -10.44 -5.05 -4.60
N VAL A 98 -10.50 -4.01 -3.78
CA VAL A 98 -11.10 -4.04 -2.44
C VAL A 98 -12.33 -3.16 -2.43
N ASN A 99 -13.43 -3.64 -1.85
CA ASN A 99 -14.66 -2.89 -1.71
C ASN A 99 -14.51 -1.75 -0.70
N THR A 100 -14.12 -0.58 -1.18
CA THR A 100 -13.92 0.62 -0.38
C THR A 100 -14.47 1.86 -1.12
N PRO A 101 -14.70 2.99 -0.44
CA PRO A 101 -15.09 4.25 -1.08
C PRO A 101 -14.12 4.76 -2.14
N LEU A 102 -12.88 4.24 -2.19
CA LEU A 102 -11.93 4.58 -3.25
C LEU A 102 -12.45 4.19 -4.65
N LEU A 103 -13.30 3.16 -4.74
CA LEU A 103 -13.90 2.71 -5.99
C LEU A 103 -14.86 3.74 -6.59
N ASP A 104 -15.46 4.60 -5.76
CA ASP A 104 -16.39 5.65 -6.21
C ASP A 104 -15.68 6.75 -7.01
N LYS A 105 -14.34 6.83 -6.88
CA LYS A 105 -13.49 7.74 -7.65
C LYS A 105 -13.05 7.18 -9.00
N ARG A 106 -13.46 5.96 -9.37
CA ARG A 106 -13.16 5.41 -10.68
C ARG A 106 -13.95 6.15 -11.77
N PRO A 107 -13.40 6.33 -12.97
CA PRO A 107 -14.17 6.88 -14.11
C PRO A 107 -15.48 6.11 -14.36
N GLN A 108 -15.48 4.81 -14.07
CA GLN A 108 -16.64 3.93 -14.08
C GLN A 108 -16.64 3.12 -12.77
N PRO A 109 -17.37 3.57 -11.75
CA PRO A 109 -17.50 2.82 -10.50
C PRO A 109 -18.17 1.47 -10.73
N PRO A 110 -17.68 0.39 -10.10
CA PRO A 110 -18.29 -0.94 -10.25
C PRO A 110 -19.66 -1.00 -9.57
N ALA A 111 -20.57 -1.76 -10.16
CA ALA A 111 -21.90 -2.00 -9.63
C ALA A 111 -21.85 -2.73 -8.26
N PRO A 112 -22.91 -2.60 -7.42
CA PRO A 112 -22.93 -3.21 -6.09
C PRO A 112 -22.68 -4.72 -6.10
N GLU A 113 -23.23 -5.44 -7.09
CA GLU A 113 -23.09 -6.90 -7.23
C GLU A 113 -21.64 -7.31 -7.53
N VAL A 114 -20.90 -6.47 -8.26
CA VAL A 114 -19.47 -6.66 -8.53
C VAL A 114 -18.67 -6.39 -7.26
N ARG A 115 -19.00 -5.30 -6.54
CA ARG A 115 -18.34 -4.92 -5.29
C ARG A 115 -18.52 -5.98 -4.18
N ALA A 116 -19.67 -6.64 -4.14
CA ALA A 116 -19.94 -7.71 -3.17
C ALA A 116 -19.03 -8.94 -3.35
N ARG A 117 -18.44 -9.12 -4.55
CA ARG A 117 -17.51 -10.22 -4.87
C ARG A 117 -16.04 -9.83 -4.74
N MET A 118 -15.74 -8.56 -4.47
CA MET A 118 -14.38 -8.08 -4.26
C MET A 118 -13.87 -8.48 -2.88
N LEU A 119 -12.57 -8.33 -2.69
CA LEU A 119 -12.00 -8.36 -1.34
C LEU A 119 -12.70 -7.34 -0.46
N GLN A 120 -12.87 -7.67 0.81
CA GLN A 120 -13.41 -6.75 1.80
C GLN A 120 -12.28 -6.21 2.69
N PRO A 121 -12.44 -5.05 3.34
CA PRO A 121 -11.43 -4.51 4.26
C PRO A 121 -10.99 -5.52 5.35
N ASP A 122 -11.90 -6.38 5.81
CA ASP A 122 -11.61 -7.38 6.83
C ASP A 122 -10.62 -8.45 6.33
N ASP A 123 -10.61 -8.76 5.03
CA ASP A 123 -9.62 -9.68 4.45
C ASP A 123 -8.20 -9.13 4.59
N LEU A 124 -8.06 -7.80 4.42
CA LEU A 124 -6.79 -7.12 4.60
C LEU A 124 -6.41 -7.01 6.08
N ALA A 125 -7.39 -6.74 6.94
CA ALA A 125 -7.18 -6.66 8.39
C ALA A 125 -6.65 -7.98 8.95
N ALA A 126 -7.16 -9.13 8.47
CA ALA A 126 -6.64 -10.45 8.82
C ALA A 126 -5.16 -10.62 8.42
N CYS A 127 -4.76 -10.12 7.24
CA CYS A 127 -3.35 -10.14 6.82
C CYS A 127 -2.48 -9.23 7.68
N VAL A 128 -2.96 -8.03 8.03
CA VAL A 128 -2.25 -7.13 8.95
C VAL A 128 -2.05 -7.79 10.30
N TRP A 129 -3.09 -8.43 10.83
CA TRP A 129 -3.02 -9.16 12.10
C TRP A 129 -1.99 -10.29 12.05
N LEU A 130 -2.01 -11.11 10.99
CA LEU A 130 -1.02 -12.16 10.78
C LEU A 130 0.40 -11.60 10.86
N VAL A 131 0.71 -10.56 10.08
CA VAL A 131 2.05 -9.96 10.02
C VAL A 131 2.46 -9.38 11.38
N ALA A 132 1.54 -8.71 12.06
CA ALA A 132 1.81 -8.07 13.35
C ALA A 132 2.09 -9.07 14.49
N THR A 133 1.46 -10.26 14.45
CA THR A 133 1.53 -11.26 15.51
C THR A 133 2.56 -12.37 15.28
N LEU A 134 3.20 -12.43 14.12
CA LEU A 134 4.29 -13.36 13.88
C LEU A 134 5.47 -13.14 14.83
N PRO A 135 6.15 -14.22 15.25
CA PRO A 135 7.31 -14.11 16.10
C PRO A 135 8.43 -13.29 15.43
N ALA A 136 9.26 -12.62 16.24
CA ALA A 136 10.28 -11.68 15.75
C ALA A 136 11.26 -12.29 14.72
N ARG A 137 11.49 -13.60 14.75
CA ARG A 137 12.35 -14.32 13.80
C ARG A 137 11.76 -14.47 12.39
N ALA A 138 10.45 -14.24 12.23
CA ALA A 138 9.75 -14.42 10.96
C ALA A 138 9.45 -13.05 10.31
N ILE A 139 9.76 -12.95 9.03
CA ILE A 139 9.44 -11.76 8.21
C ILE A 139 8.58 -12.23 7.04
N VAL A 140 7.39 -11.63 6.92
CA VAL A 140 6.60 -11.69 5.69
C VAL A 140 6.83 -10.37 4.97
N GLU A 141 7.54 -10.40 3.86
CA GLU A 141 7.91 -9.19 3.12
C GLU A 141 6.77 -8.70 2.24
N GLU A 142 5.96 -9.63 1.73
CA GLU A 142 4.83 -9.32 0.85
C GLU A 142 3.68 -10.30 1.04
N ILE A 143 2.45 -9.78 0.97
CA ILE A 143 1.22 -10.58 0.82
C ILE A 143 0.45 -10.04 -0.37
N SER A 144 0.21 -10.90 -1.38
CA SER A 144 -0.67 -10.58 -2.51
C SER A 144 -2.04 -11.22 -2.32
N LEU A 145 -3.11 -10.43 -2.46
CA LEU A 145 -4.49 -10.91 -2.36
C LEU A 145 -5.24 -10.64 -3.67
N SER A 146 -6.00 -11.63 -4.09
CA SER A 146 -6.93 -11.50 -5.23
C SER A 146 -8.24 -12.24 -4.93
N THR A 147 -9.30 -11.81 -5.57
CA THR A 147 -10.57 -12.56 -5.61
C THR A 147 -10.41 -13.83 -6.46
N ARG A 148 -11.31 -14.77 -6.24
CA ARG A 148 -11.46 -15.95 -7.11
C ARG A 148 -11.91 -15.57 -8.52
#